data_b666b1b196b3db1d8b71fbabdea5775b
#
_entry.id   b666b1b196b3db1d8b71fbabdea5775b
#
_cell.length_a   1.000
_cell.length_b   1.000
_cell.length_c   1.000
_cell.angle_alpha   90.00
_cell.angle_beta   90.00
_cell.angle_gamma   90.00
#
_symmetry.space_group_name_H-M   'P 1'
#
loop_
_entity.id
_entity.type
_entity.pdbx_description
1 polymer ?
#
loop_
_entity_poly.entity_id
_entity_poly.type
_entity_poly.pdbx_seq_one_letter_code
_entity_poly.pdbx_strand_id
1 'polypeptide(L)' 'MQFDYDKNADAVYILINDVRHHHSTEIDESRFIDYGENDVVQGVELLFVGSGVDLSGLPYQAEIKELLEKNGIKTFFGE' A
#
# COMPACT_ATOMS: atom_id res chain seq x y z
N MET A 1 -10.51 -5.44 -1.90
CA MET A 1 -9.30 -5.10 -1.11
C MET A 1 -9.64 -5.02 0.35
N GLN A 2 -8.79 -5.55 1.20
CA GLN A 2 -8.93 -5.40 2.65
C GLN A 2 -7.98 -4.30 3.11
N PHE A 3 -8.50 -3.39 3.94
CA PHE A 3 -7.77 -2.23 4.43
C PHE A 3 -7.55 -2.37 5.94
N ASP A 4 -6.31 -2.32 6.37
CA ASP A 4 -5.94 -2.42 7.77
C ASP A 4 -5.08 -1.21 8.13
N TYR A 5 -5.60 -0.35 9.01
CA TYR A 5 -4.93 0.88 9.41
C TYR A 5 -4.59 0.84 10.89
N ASP A 6 -3.30 0.81 11.19
CA ASP A 6 -2.78 0.91 12.55
C ASP A 6 -2.35 2.35 12.79
N LYS A 7 -3.20 3.12 13.48
CA LYS A 7 -2.93 4.54 13.73
C LYS A 7 -1.75 4.74 14.65
N ASN A 8 -1.53 3.82 15.58
CA ASN A 8 -0.40 3.95 16.51
C ASN A 8 0.93 3.75 15.80
N ALA A 9 0.97 2.85 14.84
CA ALA A 9 2.16 2.62 14.02
C ALA A 9 2.26 3.56 12.83
N ASP A 10 1.21 4.35 12.55
CA ASP A 10 1.11 5.21 11.37
C ASP A 10 1.31 4.41 10.09
N ALA A 11 0.71 3.23 10.03
CA ALA A 11 0.92 2.26 8.97
C ALA A 11 -0.40 1.71 8.44
N VAL A 12 -0.41 1.41 7.15
CA VAL A 12 -1.54 0.80 6.46
C VAL A 12 -1.06 -0.44 5.73
N TYR A 13 -1.84 -1.51 5.79
CA TYR A 13 -1.66 -2.66 4.92
C TYR A 13 -2.91 -2.84 4.07
N ILE A 14 -2.75 -2.98 2.78
CA ILE A 14 -3.85 -3.22 1.86
C ILE A 14 -3.66 -4.60 1.23
N LEU A 15 -4.52 -5.54 1.58
CA LEU A 15 -4.51 -6.87 0.98
C LEU A 15 -5.30 -6.82 -0.33
N ILE A 16 -4.64 -7.16 -1.43
CA ILE A 16 -5.21 -7.09 -2.78
C ILE A 16 -5.65 -8.47 -3.25
N ASN A 17 -4.76 -9.45 -3.15
CA ASN A 17 -5.05 -10.84 -3.47
C ASN A 17 -4.65 -11.71 -2.30
N ASP A 18 -5.57 -12.54 -1.83
CA ASP A 18 -5.32 -13.43 -0.71
C ASP A 18 -4.57 -14.67 -1.20
N VAL A 19 -3.29 -14.48 -1.51
CA VAL A 19 -2.39 -15.53 -1.97
C VAL A 19 -1.24 -15.67 -0.99
N ARG A 20 -0.55 -16.80 -1.06
CA ARG A 20 0.60 -17.05 -0.21
C ARG A 20 1.74 -16.10 -0.57
N HIS A 21 2.36 -15.48 0.43
CA HIS A 21 3.50 -14.59 0.24
C HIS A 21 4.69 -15.35 -0.35
N HIS A 22 5.31 -14.78 -1.35
CA HIS A 22 6.51 -15.32 -2.00
C HIS A 22 7.71 -14.40 -1.81
N HIS A 23 7.57 -13.11 -2.12
CA HIS A 23 8.63 -12.13 -1.96
C HIS A 23 8.06 -10.73 -1.86
N SER A 24 8.90 -9.77 -1.46
CA SER A 24 8.52 -8.36 -1.33
C SER A 24 9.53 -7.48 -2.05
N THR A 25 9.05 -6.36 -2.56
CA THR A 25 9.89 -5.32 -3.16
C THR A 25 9.74 -4.04 -2.34
N GLU A 26 10.85 -3.46 -1.93
CA GLU A 26 10.86 -2.14 -1.31
C GLU A 26 10.90 -1.09 -2.41
N ILE A 27 9.87 -0.22 -2.50
CA ILE A 27 9.88 0.90 -3.42
C ILE A 27 10.76 2.01 -2.83
N ASP A 28 10.52 2.32 -1.57
CA ASP A 28 11.34 3.22 -0.76
C ASP A 28 11.14 2.86 0.71
N GLU A 29 11.67 3.66 1.62
CA GLU A 29 11.64 3.35 3.06
C GLU A 29 10.23 3.29 3.65
N SER A 30 9.23 3.82 2.95
CA SER A 30 7.85 3.86 3.44
C SER A 30 6.85 3.09 2.60
N ARG A 31 7.29 2.44 1.50
CA ARG A 31 6.36 1.74 0.60
C ARG A 31 6.93 0.42 0.14
N PHE A 32 6.17 -0.64 0.36
CA PHE A 32 6.57 -2.02 0.03
C PHE A 32 5.43 -2.71 -0.70
N ILE A 33 5.78 -3.54 -1.67
CA ILE A 33 4.81 -4.37 -2.38
C ILE A 33 5.12 -5.82 -2.07
N ASP A 34 4.11 -6.56 -1.58
CA ASP A 34 4.21 -7.99 -1.36
C ASP A 34 3.64 -8.73 -2.55
N TYR A 35 4.35 -9.77 -2.97
CA TYR A 35 3.96 -10.60 -4.10
C TYR A 35 3.77 -12.05 -3.68
N GLY A 36 2.83 -12.71 -4.34
CA GLY A 36 2.73 -14.17 -4.35
C GLY A 36 3.56 -14.74 -5.49
N GLU A 37 3.38 -16.03 -5.79
CA GLU A 37 4.04 -16.66 -6.92
C GLU A 37 3.61 -16.02 -8.25
N ASN A 38 4.49 -16.07 -9.24
CA ASN A 38 4.26 -15.52 -10.58
C ASN A 38 3.97 -14.01 -10.57
N ASP A 39 4.55 -13.29 -9.59
CA ASP A 39 4.44 -11.84 -9.46
C ASP A 39 3.00 -11.33 -9.33
N VAL A 40 2.12 -12.16 -8.79
CA VAL A 40 0.77 -11.72 -8.42
C VAL A 40 0.91 -10.79 -7.22
N VAL A 41 0.36 -9.60 -7.29
CA VAL A 41 0.41 -8.66 -6.16
C VAL A 41 -0.45 -9.20 -5.03
N GLN A 42 0.17 -9.46 -3.87
CA GLN A 42 -0.52 -9.86 -2.67
C GLN A 42 -1.08 -8.63 -1.93
N GLY A 43 -0.24 -7.65 -1.68
CA GLY A 43 -0.66 -6.47 -0.96
C GLY A 43 0.38 -5.36 -0.98
N VAL A 44 0.04 -4.26 -0.34
CA VAL A 44 0.89 -3.08 -0.27
C VAL A 44 0.98 -2.64 1.18
N GLU A 45 2.21 -2.45 1.68
CA GLU A 45 2.47 -1.91 3.00
C GLU A 45 2.92 -0.46 2.87
N LEU A 46 2.27 0.42 3.63
CA LEU A 46 2.54 1.85 3.61
C LEU A 46 2.83 2.31 5.03
N LEU A 47 3.97 2.97 5.22
CA LEU A 47 4.41 3.50 6.51
C LEU A 47 4.36 5.03 6.48
N PHE A 48 4.29 5.64 7.66
CA PHE A 48 4.28 7.10 7.81
C PHE A 48 3.14 7.76 7.01
N VAL A 49 1.97 7.13 7.04
CA VAL A 49 0.83 7.57 6.21
C VAL A 49 0.28 8.93 6.62
N GLY A 50 0.54 9.37 7.86
CA GLY A 50 0.13 10.69 8.33
C GLY A 50 0.77 11.84 7.57
N SER A 51 1.90 11.60 6.91
CA SER A 51 2.59 12.59 6.06
C SER A 51 2.08 12.58 4.62
N GLY A 52 1.05 11.79 4.33
CA GLY A 52 0.57 11.57 2.97
C GLY A 52 1.23 10.37 2.32
N VAL A 53 0.57 9.81 1.32
CA VAL A 53 1.05 8.63 0.60
C VAL A 53 1.34 8.98 -0.84
N ASP A 54 2.56 8.67 -1.27
CA ASP A 54 2.96 8.81 -2.67
C ASP A 54 2.44 7.59 -3.44
N LEU A 55 1.56 7.85 -4.40
CA LEU A 55 0.93 6.79 -5.20
C LEU A 55 1.77 6.35 -6.40
N SER A 56 2.84 7.09 -6.72
CA SER A 56 3.65 6.75 -7.89
C SER A 56 4.28 5.37 -7.75
N GLY A 57 4.23 4.60 -8.82
CA GLY A 57 4.78 3.24 -8.83
C GLY A 57 3.94 2.18 -8.12
N LEU A 58 2.83 2.54 -7.47
CA LEU A 58 1.98 1.56 -6.81
C LEU A 58 1.05 0.87 -7.83
N PRO A 59 0.79 -0.42 -7.65
CA PRO A 59 -0.25 -1.09 -8.42
C PRO A 59 -1.62 -0.63 -7.94
N TYR A 60 -2.63 -0.72 -8.80
CA TYR A 60 -4.02 -0.38 -8.45
C TYR A 60 -4.15 1.04 -7.86
N GLN A 61 -3.44 1.99 -8.48
CA GLN A 61 -3.34 3.36 -7.95
C GLN A 61 -4.70 4.01 -7.69
N ALA A 62 -5.64 3.90 -8.62
CA ALA A 62 -6.94 4.55 -8.48
C ALA A 62 -7.72 3.98 -7.30
N GLU A 63 -7.72 2.66 -7.14
CA GLU A 63 -8.43 1.98 -6.07
C GLU A 63 -7.77 2.28 -4.71
N ILE A 64 -6.45 2.26 -4.67
CA ILE A 64 -5.71 2.59 -3.44
C ILE A 64 -5.94 4.04 -3.04
N LYS A 65 -5.89 4.95 -4.00
CA LYS A 65 -6.15 6.38 -3.75
C LYS A 65 -7.52 6.58 -3.10
N GLU A 66 -8.55 5.99 -3.70
CA GLU A 66 -9.91 6.10 -3.18
C GLU A 66 -10.01 5.55 -1.76
N LEU A 67 -9.41 4.39 -1.53
CA LEU A 67 -9.45 3.73 -0.23
C LEU A 67 -8.75 4.55 0.86
N LEU A 68 -7.59 5.11 0.56
CA LEU A 68 -6.86 5.95 1.49
C LEU A 68 -7.60 7.24 1.80
N GLU A 69 -8.08 7.94 0.76
CA GLU A 69 -8.78 9.22 0.94
C GLU A 69 -10.09 9.05 1.69
N LYS A 70 -10.80 7.96 1.45
CA LYS A 70 -12.01 7.60 2.18
C LYS A 70 -11.74 7.46 3.68
N ASN A 71 -10.52 7.09 4.05
CA ASN A 71 -10.12 6.90 5.45
C ASN A 71 -9.32 8.09 5.99
N GLY A 72 -9.38 9.24 5.32
CA GLY A 72 -8.78 10.47 5.80
C GLY A 72 -7.27 10.58 5.58
N ILE A 73 -6.70 9.73 4.75
CA ILE A 73 -5.26 9.75 4.46
C ILE A 73 -5.03 10.50 3.15
N LYS A 74 -4.17 11.50 3.19
CA LYS A 74 -3.84 12.31 2.01
C LYS A 74 -2.97 11.52 1.05
N THR A 75 -3.19 11.72 -0.25
CA THR A 75 -2.40 11.09 -1.30
C THR A 75 -1.85 12.13 -2.25
N PHE A 76 -0.76 11.77 -2.93
CA PHE A 76 -0.15 12.61 -3.94
C PHE A 76 0.63 11.72 -4.92
N PHE A 77 1.10 12.31 -6.01
CA PHE A 77 2.01 11.64 -6.93
C PHE A 77 3.37 12.31 -6.80
N GLY A 78 4.36 11.56 -6.33
CA GLY A 78 5.74 12.02 -6.22
C GLY A 78 6.39 12.11 -7.60
N GLU A 79 7.54 12.73 -7.64
CA GLU A 79 8.32 12.87 -8.88
C GLU A 79 9.18 11.64 -9.17
#